data_adbbbde84f20f67a09c0ef69051b31a4
#
_entry.id   adbbbde84f20f67a09c0ef69051b31a4
#
_cell.length_a   1.000
_cell.length_b   1.000
_cell.length_c   1.000
_cell.angle_alpha   90.00
_cell.angle_beta   90.00
_cell.angle_gamma   90.00
#
_symmetry.space_group_name_H-M   'P 1'
#
loop_
_entity.id
_entity.type
_entity.pdbx_description
1 polymer ?
#
loop_
_entity_poly.entity_id
_entity_poly.type
_entity_poly.pdbx_seq_one_letter_code
_entity_poly.pdbx_strand_id
1 'polypeptide(L)'
;FSANASATPASGALLQQMNLASQSLNYELSFISINKQGVESLRYRHARLDNRPLAQLLQMDGPRREVVQRGNEISYFEPGLEPFTLNGDYIVDSLPSLIYTDFKRLSPYYDFISVGRTRIADRLCEVIRVVARDGTRYSYIVWMDTESKLPMRVDLLDRDGETLEQFRVIAFNVNQDISSSMQTLAKANL
;
A
#
# COMPACT_ATOMS: atom_id res chain seq x y z
N PHE A 1 -19.54 6.17 35.81
CA PHE A 1 -19.63 6.35 34.36
C PHE A 1 -18.25 6.16 33.79
N SER A 2 -17.97 4.97 33.31
CA SER A 2 -16.71 4.64 32.65
C SER A 2 -16.78 5.15 31.22
N ALA A 3 -16.08 6.20 30.94
CA ALA A 3 -15.80 6.56 29.57
C ALA A 3 -14.81 5.52 29.03
N ASN A 4 -15.29 4.55 28.34
CA ASN A 4 -14.46 3.61 27.62
C ASN A 4 -13.93 4.29 26.36
N ALA A 5 -12.91 5.06 26.53
CA ALA A 5 -12.14 5.54 25.39
C ALA A 5 -11.21 4.41 24.95
N SER A 6 -11.70 3.51 24.15
CA SER A 6 -10.86 2.50 23.48
C SER A 6 -10.37 3.05 22.15
N ALA A 7 -9.56 4.12 22.17
CA ALA A 7 -9.03 4.72 20.96
C ALA A 7 -8.02 3.80 20.25
N THR A 8 -7.24 3.02 21.00
CA THR A 8 -6.20 2.14 20.45
C THR A 8 -6.76 0.98 19.62
N PRO A 9 -7.80 0.23 20.08
CA PRO A 9 -8.43 -0.78 19.25
C PRO A 9 -9.07 -0.22 17.98
N ALA A 10 -9.63 1.02 18.05
CA ALA A 10 -10.24 1.65 16.88
C ALA A 10 -9.21 1.96 15.79
N SER A 11 -8.02 2.46 16.14
CA SER A 11 -6.96 2.74 15.18
C SER A 11 -6.41 1.46 14.56
N GLY A 12 -6.20 0.41 15.36
CA GLY A 12 -5.77 -0.89 14.84
C GLY A 12 -6.81 -1.51 13.92
N ALA A 13 -8.11 -1.37 14.24
CA ALA A 13 -9.19 -1.86 13.41
C ALA A 13 -9.25 -1.10 12.07
N LEU A 14 -9.01 0.20 12.05
CA LEU A 14 -8.94 1.00 10.83
C LEU A 14 -7.80 0.54 9.91
N LEU A 15 -6.62 0.29 10.49
CA LEU A 15 -5.49 -0.20 9.71
C LEU A 15 -5.74 -1.61 9.17
N GLN A 16 -6.46 -2.46 9.90
CA GLN A 16 -6.86 -3.75 9.39
C GLN A 16 -7.85 -3.60 8.22
N GLN A 17 -8.74 -2.63 8.26
CA GLN A 17 -9.60 -2.30 7.13
C GLN A 17 -8.81 -1.84 5.91
N MET A 18 -7.72 -1.09 6.10
CA MET A 18 -6.81 -0.72 5.03
C MET A 18 -6.19 -1.95 4.37
N ASN A 19 -5.73 -2.90 5.18
CA ASN A 19 -5.18 -4.16 4.69
C ASN A 19 -6.22 -4.89 3.82
N LEU A 20 -7.44 -5.05 4.33
CA LEU A 20 -8.52 -5.73 3.61
C LEU A 20 -8.91 -4.98 2.32
N ALA A 21 -9.02 -3.67 2.36
CA ALA A 21 -9.35 -2.87 1.19
C ALA A 21 -8.28 -2.99 0.10
N SER A 22 -7.01 -2.94 0.49
CA SER A 22 -5.88 -3.06 -0.44
C SER A 22 -5.86 -4.40 -1.17
N GLN A 23 -6.40 -5.45 -0.56
CA GLN A 23 -6.44 -6.79 -1.13
C GLN A 23 -7.73 -7.13 -1.85
N SER A 24 -8.83 -6.42 -1.58
CA SER A 24 -10.16 -6.80 -2.08
C SER A 24 -10.74 -5.83 -3.11
N LEU A 25 -10.38 -4.56 -3.08
CA LEU A 25 -10.96 -3.58 -4.00
C LEU A 25 -10.32 -3.63 -5.38
N ASN A 26 -11.06 -3.17 -6.38
CA ASN A 26 -10.53 -2.87 -7.71
C ASN A 26 -10.17 -1.40 -7.72
N TYR A 27 -8.88 -1.09 -7.91
CA TYR A 27 -8.41 0.30 -7.81
C TYR A 27 -7.12 0.53 -8.58
N GLU A 28 -6.84 1.80 -8.83
CA GLU A 28 -5.62 2.28 -9.43
C GLU A 28 -5.04 3.41 -8.59
N LEU A 29 -3.76 3.35 -8.31
CA LEU A 29 -3.02 4.40 -7.61
C LEU A 29 -1.89 4.89 -8.51
N SER A 30 -1.84 6.20 -8.77
CA SER A 30 -0.64 6.85 -9.27
C SER A 30 0.07 7.48 -8.09
N PHE A 31 1.31 7.12 -7.87
CA PHE A 31 2.02 7.53 -6.67
C PHE A 31 3.49 7.81 -6.93
N ILE A 32 4.10 8.54 -6.02
CA ILE A 32 5.54 8.72 -5.98
C ILE A 32 6.11 7.97 -4.78
N SER A 33 7.27 7.36 -5.00
CA SER A 33 8.06 6.69 -3.98
C SER A 33 9.35 7.48 -3.80
N ILE A 34 9.60 7.94 -2.58
CA ILE A 34 10.73 8.79 -2.24
C ILE A 34 11.57 8.06 -1.20
N ASN A 35 12.86 7.88 -1.49
CA ASN A 35 13.83 7.34 -0.54
C ASN A 35 15.20 7.97 -0.78
N LYS A 36 16.24 7.49 -0.07
CA LYS A 36 17.60 8.03 -0.21
C LYS A 36 18.19 7.88 -1.59
N GLN A 37 17.68 6.94 -2.40
CA GLN A 37 18.17 6.68 -3.74
C GLN A 37 17.50 7.58 -4.79
N GLY A 38 16.44 8.28 -4.45
CA GLY A 38 15.77 9.20 -5.34
C GLY A 38 14.26 9.14 -5.27
N VAL A 39 13.63 9.63 -6.34
CA VAL A 39 12.19 9.73 -6.50
C VAL A 39 11.78 8.94 -7.74
N GLU A 40 10.77 8.08 -7.59
CA GLU A 40 10.18 7.33 -8.70
C GLU A 40 8.69 7.63 -8.80
N SER A 41 8.17 7.70 -10.02
CA SER A 41 6.74 7.79 -10.31
C SER A 41 6.25 6.43 -10.79
N LEU A 42 5.22 5.90 -10.14
CA LEU A 42 4.70 4.57 -10.42
C LEU A 42 3.18 4.58 -10.50
N ARG A 43 2.64 3.56 -11.17
CA ARG A 43 1.22 3.28 -11.19
C ARG A 43 1.00 1.84 -10.74
N TYR A 44 0.15 1.67 -9.73
CA TYR A 44 -0.26 0.37 -9.24
C TYR A 44 -1.73 0.16 -9.54
N ARG A 45 -2.06 -0.93 -10.21
CA ARG A 45 -3.43 -1.35 -10.46
C ARG A 45 -3.67 -2.69 -9.81
N HIS A 46 -4.82 -2.83 -9.17
CA HIS A 46 -5.21 -4.05 -8.48
C HIS A 46 -6.67 -4.37 -8.76
N ALA A 47 -6.95 -5.63 -9.07
CA ALA A 47 -8.28 -6.14 -9.26
C ALA A 47 -8.38 -7.58 -8.75
N ARG A 48 -9.58 -8.03 -8.52
CA ARG A 48 -9.85 -9.45 -8.28
C ARG A 48 -10.71 -9.97 -9.43
N LEU A 49 -10.18 -10.98 -10.11
CA LEU A 49 -10.87 -11.70 -11.18
C LEU A 49 -10.95 -13.17 -10.80
N ASP A 50 -12.15 -13.74 -10.85
CA ASP A 50 -12.39 -15.15 -10.49
C ASP A 50 -11.82 -15.50 -9.11
N ASN A 51 -12.00 -14.58 -8.17
CA ASN A 51 -11.53 -14.69 -6.76
C ASN A 51 -10.00 -14.81 -6.62
N ARG A 52 -9.24 -14.33 -7.62
CA ARG A 52 -7.77 -14.31 -7.60
C ARG A 52 -7.27 -12.88 -7.80
N PRO A 53 -6.16 -12.49 -7.14
CA PRO A 53 -5.60 -11.17 -7.35
C PRO A 53 -4.95 -11.05 -8.73
N LEU A 54 -5.16 -9.88 -9.34
CA LEU A 54 -4.52 -9.46 -10.57
C LEU A 54 -4.00 -8.05 -10.32
N ALA A 55 -2.68 -7.85 -10.45
CA ALA A 55 -2.09 -6.56 -10.14
C ALA A 55 -0.96 -6.23 -11.12
N GLN A 56 -0.72 -4.94 -11.29
CA GLN A 56 0.36 -4.44 -12.14
C GLN A 56 1.00 -3.23 -11.46
N LEU A 57 2.32 -3.28 -11.31
CA LEU A 57 3.12 -2.13 -10.93
C LEU A 57 3.94 -1.70 -12.13
N LEU A 58 3.79 -0.45 -12.56
CA LEU A 58 4.45 0.09 -13.73
C LEU A 58 5.21 1.35 -13.37
N GLN A 59 6.50 1.40 -13.68
CA GLN A 59 7.30 2.61 -13.54
C GLN A 59 6.95 3.57 -14.68
N MET A 60 6.60 4.80 -14.33
CA MET A 60 6.07 5.79 -15.26
C MET A 60 7.14 6.75 -15.81
N ASP A 61 8.31 6.78 -15.18
CA ASP A 61 9.43 7.61 -15.61
C ASP A 61 10.70 6.76 -15.69
N GLY A 62 11.66 7.19 -16.52
CA GLY A 62 12.90 6.45 -16.73
C GLY A 62 12.70 5.12 -17.46
N PRO A 63 13.60 4.14 -17.26
CA PRO A 63 13.48 2.83 -17.88
C PRO A 63 12.17 2.14 -17.48
N ARG A 64 11.50 1.55 -18.46
CA ARG A 64 10.22 0.88 -18.23
C ARG A 64 10.42 -0.41 -17.44
N ARG A 65 10.07 -0.40 -16.16
CA ARG A 65 10.03 -1.55 -15.29
C ARG A 65 8.58 -1.89 -14.99
N GLU A 66 8.24 -3.16 -15.09
CA GLU A 66 6.88 -3.64 -14.86
C GLU A 66 6.90 -4.91 -14.02
N VAL A 67 5.99 -5.01 -13.06
CA VAL A 67 5.76 -6.20 -12.24
C VAL A 67 4.30 -6.55 -12.38
N VAL A 68 4.01 -7.83 -12.69
CA VAL A 68 2.65 -8.31 -12.91
C VAL A 68 2.38 -9.47 -11.96
N GLN A 69 1.28 -9.37 -11.22
CA GLN A 69 0.80 -10.46 -10.38
C GLN A 69 -0.44 -11.09 -10.99
N ARG A 70 -0.40 -12.43 -11.14
CA ARG A 70 -1.56 -13.24 -11.52
C ARG A 70 -1.69 -14.37 -10.50
N GLY A 71 -2.67 -14.25 -9.59
CA GLY A 71 -2.79 -15.18 -8.47
C GLY A 71 -1.56 -15.14 -7.58
N ASN A 72 -0.88 -16.25 -7.43
CA ASN A 72 0.34 -16.38 -6.63
C ASN A 72 1.63 -16.30 -7.46
N GLU A 73 1.55 -15.93 -8.73
CA GLU A 73 2.70 -15.77 -9.61
C GLU A 73 2.99 -14.29 -9.85
N ILE A 74 4.23 -13.87 -9.62
CA ILE A 74 4.67 -12.50 -9.79
C ILE A 74 5.81 -12.50 -10.82
N SER A 75 5.57 -11.82 -11.95
CA SER A 75 6.50 -11.74 -13.07
C SER A 75 7.14 -10.38 -13.17
N TYR A 76 8.45 -10.34 -13.40
CA TYR A 76 9.28 -9.15 -13.42
C TYR A 76 9.83 -8.91 -14.83
N PHE A 77 9.66 -7.67 -15.29
CA PHE A 77 10.11 -7.23 -16.61
C PHE A 77 10.94 -5.95 -16.48
N GLU A 78 12.19 -6.00 -16.91
CA GLU A 78 13.09 -4.83 -16.97
C GLU A 78 13.83 -4.82 -18.28
N PRO A 79 14.11 -3.62 -18.87
CA PRO A 79 14.90 -3.54 -20.08
C PRO A 79 16.29 -4.14 -19.87
N GLY A 80 16.72 -4.97 -20.81
CA GLY A 80 18.06 -5.61 -20.79
C GLY A 80 18.18 -6.82 -19.88
N LEU A 81 17.12 -7.23 -19.20
CA LEU A 81 17.10 -8.43 -18.37
C LEU A 81 16.07 -9.42 -18.89
N GLU A 82 16.37 -10.72 -18.75
CA GLU A 82 15.41 -11.77 -19.06
C GLU A 82 14.26 -11.71 -18.04
N PRO A 83 13.00 -11.76 -18.50
CA PRO A 83 11.87 -11.83 -17.58
C PRO A 83 11.94 -13.09 -16.71
N PHE A 84 11.50 -12.96 -15.46
CA PHE A 84 11.43 -14.11 -14.55
C PHE A 84 10.17 -14.02 -13.69
N THR A 85 9.76 -15.17 -13.15
CA THR A 85 8.56 -15.30 -12.32
C THR A 85 8.91 -15.95 -10.99
N LEU A 86 8.40 -15.38 -9.92
CA LEU A 86 8.51 -15.89 -8.55
C LEU A 86 7.11 -16.13 -7.98
N ASN A 87 7.03 -16.99 -6.99
CA ASN A 87 5.80 -17.17 -6.23
C ASN A 87 5.73 -16.14 -5.11
N GLY A 88 4.54 -15.57 -4.88
CA GLY A 88 4.30 -14.60 -3.82
C GLY A 88 2.83 -14.25 -3.71
N ASP A 89 2.47 -13.63 -2.60
CA ASP A 89 1.07 -13.27 -2.30
C ASP A 89 0.73 -11.86 -2.79
N TYR A 90 1.72 -10.99 -2.94
CA TYR A 90 1.53 -9.60 -3.40
C TYR A 90 2.86 -9.01 -3.87
N ILE A 91 2.74 -7.94 -4.68
CA ILE A 91 3.89 -7.18 -5.16
C ILE A 91 4.43 -6.33 -4.01
N VAL A 92 5.72 -6.49 -3.70
CA VAL A 92 6.37 -5.77 -2.59
C VAL A 92 7.27 -4.63 -3.04
N ASP A 93 7.56 -4.54 -4.33
CA ASP A 93 8.48 -3.54 -4.89
C ASP A 93 7.86 -2.15 -4.83
N SER A 94 8.56 -1.17 -4.26
CA SER A 94 8.15 0.24 -4.20
C SER A 94 6.84 0.53 -3.49
N LEU A 95 6.09 -0.50 -3.07
CA LEU A 95 4.89 -0.36 -2.25
C LEU A 95 5.25 -0.55 -0.78
N PRO A 96 4.63 0.21 0.14
CA PRO A 96 4.88 0.00 1.57
C PRO A 96 4.40 -1.39 1.99
N SER A 97 5.29 -2.18 2.59
CA SER A 97 4.92 -3.50 3.11
C SER A 97 3.82 -3.42 4.17
N LEU A 98 3.70 -2.28 4.83
CA LEU A 98 2.71 -2.05 5.87
C LEU A 98 1.27 -2.26 5.39
N ILE A 99 0.96 -1.93 4.12
CA ILE A 99 -0.40 -2.09 3.59
C ILE A 99 -0.86 -3.55 3.51
N TYR A 100 0.09 -4.49 3.52
CA TYR A 100 -0.19 -5.93 3.47
C TYR A 100 -0.02 -6.61 4.84
N THR A 101 0.25 -5.85 5.88
CA THR A 101 0.53 -6.37 7.22
C THR A 101 -0.76 -6.77 7.93
N ASP A 102 -0.72 -7.90 8.64
CA ASP A 102 -1.76 -8.28 9.58
C ASP A 102 -1.53 -7.52 10.90
N PHE A 103 -2.33 -6.47 11.12
CA PHE A 103 -2.18 -5.60 12.28
C PHE A 103 -2.50 -6.29 13.60
N LYS A 104 -3.22 -7.42 13.58
CA LYS A 104 -3.43 -8.23 14.78
C LYS A 104 -2.12 -8.83 15.30
N ARG A 105 -1.22 -9.19 14.38
CA ARG A 105 0.10 -9.72 14.74
C ARG A 105 1.03 -8.63 15.26
N LEU A 106 0.84 -7.40 14.85
CA LEU A 106 1.65 -6.27 15.29
C LEU A 106 1.23 -5.71 16.63
N SER A 107 -0.01 -5.90 17.05
CA SER A 107 -0.55 -5.25 18.24
C SER A 107 0.23 -5.51 19.54
N PRO A 108 0.91 -6.67 19.75
CA PRO A 108 1.76 -6.84 20.92
C PRO A 108 3.02 -5.98 20.93
N TYR A 109 3.48 -5.51 19.77
CA TYR A 109 4.77 -4.84 19.60
C TYR A 109 4.66 -3.37 19.23
N TYR A 110 3.48 -2.91 18.83
CA TYR A 110 3.26 -1.55 18.35
C TYR A 110 2.04 -0.92 19.00
N ASP A 111 2.13 0.39 19.21
CA ASP A 111 0.99 1.23 19.55
C ASP A 111 0.47 1.90 18.29
N PHE A 112 -0.86 1.96 18.17
CA PHE A 112 -1.56 2.61 17.07
C PHE A 112 -2.23 3.86 17.62
N ILE A 113 -1.78 5.03 17.17
CA ILE A 113 -2.17 6.32 17.73
C ILE A 113 -2.89 7.14 16.67
N SER A 114 -4.16 7.46 16.91
CA SER A 114 -4.90 8.40 16.05
C SER A 114 -4.35 9.81 16.26
N VAL A 115 -3.98 10.46 15.14
CA VAL A 115 -3.44 11.83 15.16
C VAL A 115 -4.49 12.84 14.71
N GLY A 116 -5.55 12.41 14.04
CA GLY A 116 -6.59 13.28 13.53
C GLY A 116 -6.87 13.01 12.06
N ARG A 117 -7.34 14.03 11.37
CA ARG A 117 -7.71 13.96 9.96
C ARG A 117 -7.07 15.07 9.17
N THR A 118 -6.71 14.79 7.92
CA THR A 118 -6.20 15.79 6.98
C THR A 118 -6.54 15.35 5.55
N ARG A 119 -6.35 16.26 4.59
CA ARG A 119 -6.62 15.97 3.17
C ARG A 119 -5.34 15.61 2.44
N ILE A 120 -5.40 14.52 1.69
CA ILE A 120 -4.35 14.09 0.74
C ILE A 120 -5.05 13.75 -0.57
N ALA A 121 -4.57 14.30 -1.69
CA ALA A 121 -5.13 14.06 -3.03
C ALA A 121 -6.65 14.29 -3.07
N ASP A 122 -7.13 15.40 -2.46
CA ASP A 122 -8.54 15.77 -2.31
C ASP A 122 -9.40 14.79 -1.52
N ARG A 123 -8.78 13.88 -0.78
CA ARG A 123 -9.49 12.89 0.06
C ARG A 123 -9.25 13.18 1.53
N LEU A 124 -10.31 13.10 2.30
CA LEU A 124 -10.20 13.19 3.76
C LEU A 124 -9.61 11.88 4.29
N CYS A 125 -8.49 11.98 5.01
CA CYS A 125 -7.75 10.83 5.51
C CYS A 125 -7.71 10.81 7.03
N GLU A 126 -7.85 9.62 7.61
CA GLU A 126 -7.45 9.36 8.99
C GLU A 126 -5.93 9.26 9.03
N VAL A 127 -5.31 9.90 10.02
CA VAL A 127 -3.86 9.85 10.22
C VAL A 127 -3.57 9.01 11.45
N ILE A 128 -2.80 7.95 11.26
CA ILE A 128 -2.50 6.98 12.31
C ILE A 128 -0.99 6.79 12.39
N ARG A 129 -0.43 6.93 13.60
CA ARG A 129 0.97 6.57 13.86
C ARG A 129 1.04 5.13 14.34
N VAL A 130 2.02 4.41 13.81
CA VAL A 130 2.35 3.03 14.20
C VAL A 130 3.73 3.07 14.86
N VAL A 131 3.78 3.00 16.17
CA VAL A 131 4.99 3.26 16.95
C VAL A 131 5.39 1.99 17.69
N ALA A 132 6.66 1.57 17.52
CA ALA A 132 7.20 0.43 18.25
C ALA A 132 7.28 0.72 19.75
N ARG A 133 6.77 -0.20 20.57
CA ARG A 133 6.72 -0.01 22.03
C ARG A 133 8.10 0.02 22.67
N ASP A 134 9.06 -0.72 22.12
CA ASP A 134 10.41 -0.80 22.68
C ASP A 134 11.38 0.26 22.12
N GLY A 135 10.91 1.07 21.14
CA GLY A 135 11.75 2.12 20.53
C GLY A 135 12.90 1.61 19.68
N THR A 136 13.04 0.30 19.46
CA THR A 136 14.16 -0.29 18.71
C THR A 136 13.85 -0.52 17.25
N ARG A 137 12.57 -0.40 16.85
CA ARG A 137 12.08 -0.65 15.50
C ARG A 137 11.69 0.65 14.82
N TYR A 138 11.55 0.58 13.50
CA TYR A 138 11.03 1.69 12.73
C TYR A 138 9.57 1.96 13.08
N SER A 139 9.15 3.20 12.89
CA SER A 139 7.76 3.60 13.04
C SER A 139 7.20 4.06 11.70
N TYR A 140 5.87 4.18 11.64
CA TYR A 140 5.18 4.58 10.43
C TYR A 140 4.15 5.67 10.76
N ILE A 141 3.87 6.50 9.78
CA ILE A 141 2.67 7.34 9.78
C ILE A 141 1.88 6.96 8.52
N VAL A 142 0.58 6.69 8.71
CA VAL A 142 -0.33 6.27 7.63
C VAL A 142 -1.44 7.30 7.49
N TRP A 143 -1.68 7.74 6.27
CA TRP A 143 -2.84 8.54 5.89
C TRP A 143 -3.76 7.63 5.09
N MET A 144 -4.89 7.26 5.69
CA MET A 144 -5.85 6.33 5.10
C MET A 144 -7.11 7.07 4.67
N ASP A 145 -7.53 6.89 3.42
CA ASP A 145 -8.78 7.48 2.93
C ASP A 145 -9.97 6.98 3.76
N THR A 146 -10.79 7.91 4.24
CA THR A 146 -11.91 7.57 5.12
C THR A 146 -13.00 6.77 4.41
N GLU A 147 -13.16 6.92 3.11
CA GLU A 147 -14.20 6.23 2.35
C GLU A 147 -13.74 4.86 1.86
N SER A 148 -12.67 4.81 1.07
CA SER A 148 -12.18 3.56 0.46
C SER A 148 -11.34 2.72 1.41
N LYS A 149 -10.78 3.33 2.47
CA LYS A 149 -9.80 2.74 3.38
C LYS A 149 -8.44 2.46 2.72
N LEU A 150 -8.21 2.94 1.50
CA LEU A 150 -6.92 2.79 0.83
C LEU A 150 -5.88 3.74 1.40
N PRO A 151 -4.60 3.37 1.38
CA PRO A 151 -3.52 4.25 1.83
C PRO A 151 -3.29 5.37 0.81
N MET A 152 -3.28 6.61 1.28
CA MET A 152 -2.97 7.78 0.45
C MET A 152 -1.55 8.27 0.66
N ARG A 153 -0.98 8.01 1.80
CA ARG A 153 0.42 8.30 2.12
C ARG A 153 0.89 7.38 3.23
N VAL A 154 2.13 6.95 3.14
CA VAL A 154 2.80 6.18 4.20
C VAL A 154 4.23 6.69 4.33
N ASP A 155 4.61 7.12 5.52
CA ASP A 155 5.97 7.51 5.85
C ASP A 155 6.59 6.43 6.74
N LEU A 156 7.80 6.00 6.40
CA LEU A 156 8.65 5.16 7.25
C LEU A 156 9.66 6.05 7.96
N LEU A 157 9.70 5.95 9.28
CA LEU A 157 10.58 6.77 10.13
C LEU A 157 11.59 5.86 10.84
N ASP A 158 12.81 6.37 11.02
CA ASP A 158 13.81 5.72 11.87
C ASP A 158 13.54 6.01 13.35
N ARG A 159 14.42 5.51 14.22
CA ARG A 159 14.28 5.66 15.67
C ARG A 159 14.38 7.10 16.13
N ASP A 160 15.05 7.96 15.35
CA ASP A 160 15.23 9.39 15.66
C ASP A 160 14.10 10.24 15.08
N GLY A 161 13.13 9.62 14.40
CA GLY A 161 12.01 10.32 13.78
C GLY A 161 12.31 10.88 12.40
N GLU A 162 13.47 10.56 11.82
CA GLU A 162 13.81 10.98 10.47
C GLU A 162 13.08 10.11 9.44
N THR A 163 12.54 10.73 8.41
CA THR A 163 11.83 10.04 7.34
C THR A 163 12.83 9.30 6.44
N LEU A 164 12.68 7.98 6.34
CA LEU A 164 13.49 7.13 5.48
C LEU A 164 12.88 6.93 4.10
N GLU A 165 11.57 6.74 4.05
CA GLU A 165 10.83 6.48 2.82
C GLU A 165 9.48 7.16 2.90
N GLN A 166 8.96 7.59 1.74
CA GLN A 166 7.60 8.08 1.59
C GLN A 166 6.94 7.43 0.38
N PHE A 167 5.73 7.00 0.59
CA PHE A 167 4.78 6.63 -0.45
C PHE A 167 3.69 7.70 -0.47
N ARG A 168 3.44 8.33 -1.62
CA ARG A 168 2.45 9.40 -1.73
C ARG A 168 1.61 9.21 -2.97
N VAL A 169 0.32 9.02 -2.78
CA VAL A 169 -0.64 8.96 -3.88
C VAL A 169 -0.91 10.36 -4.40
N ILE A 170 -0.81 10.54 -5.72
CA ILE A 170 -1.12 11.81 -6.39
C ILE A 170 -2.45 11.75 -7.14
N ALA A 171 -2.90 10.57 -7.52
CA ALA A 171 -4.22 10.35 -8.13
C ALA A 171 -4.64 8.91 -7.86
N PHE A 172 -5.95 8.68 -7.71
CA PHE A 172 -6.45 7.33 -7.54
C PHE A 172 -7.86 7.18 -8.10
N ASN A 173 -8.22 5.93 -8.38
CA ASN A 173 -9.53 5.57 -8.89
C ASN A 173 -9.94 4.23 -8.31
N VAL A 174 -11.13 4.16 -7.71
CA VAL A 174 -11.74 2.92 -7.22
C VAL A 174 -12.93 2.64 -8.11
N ASN A 175 -12.80 1.68 -9.02
CA ASN A 175 -13.76 1.52 -10.10
C ASN A 175 -13.75 0.08 -10.64
N GLN A 176 -14.92 -0.46 -10.95
CA GLN A 176 -15.11 -1.76 -11.61
C GLN A 176 -14.47 -1.81 -12.99
N ASP A 177 -14.38 -0.69 -13.70
CA ASP A 177 -13.79 -0.61 -15.04
C ASP A 177 -12.30 -0.98 -15.05
N ILE A 178 -11.61 -0.82 -13.93
CA ILE A 178 -10.21 -1.24 -13.78
C ILE A 178 -10.08 -2.73 -14.02
N SER A 179 -11.02 -3.53 -13.51
CA SER A 179 -11.06 -4.97 -13.75
C SER A 179 -11.13 -5.27 -15.25
N SER A 180 -11.99 -4.58 -16.00
CA SER A 180 -12.12 -4.75 -17.44
C SER A 180 -10.82 -4.41 -18.18
N SER A 181 -10.17 -3.29 -17.83
CA SER A 181 -8.92 -2.88 -18.45
C SER A 181 -7.77 -3.84 -18.19
N MET A 182 -7.83 -4.61 -17.10
CA MET A 182 -6.80 -5.57 -16.73
C MET A 182 -7.03 -6.97 -17.28
N GLN A 183 -8.17 -7.25 -17.91
CA GLN A 183 -8.45 -8.58 -18.48
C GLN A 183 -7.45 -8.97 -19.57
N THR A 184 -7.00 -8.02 -20.37
CA THR A 184 -5.96 -8.25 -21.37
C THR A 184 -4.67 -8.74 -20.72
N LEU A 185 -4.32 -8.15 -19.57
CA LEU A 185 -3.15 -8.57 -18.81
C LEU A 185 -3.30 -9.98 -18.25
N ALA A 186 -4.49 -10.35 -17.78
CA ALA A 186 -4.78 -11.68 -17.27
C ALA A 186 -4.60 -12.76 -18.32
N LYS A 187 -4.85 -12.42 -19.60
CA LYS A 187 -4.75 -13.34 -20.72
C LYS A 187 -3.38 -13.28 -21.44
N ALA A 188 -2.54 -12.33 -21.07
CA ALA A 188 -1.23 -12.18 -21.68
C ALA A 188 -0.36 -13.41 -21.44
N ASN A 189 0.44 -13.76 -22.44
CA ASN A 189 1.40 -14.84 -22.32
C ASN A 189 2.70 -14.28 -21.73
N LEU A 190 2.90 -14.54 -20.47
CA LEU A 190 4.05 -13.98 -19.72
C LEU A 190 5.12 -15.03 -19.45
#